data_40a10a4c9bd0a9c6a49b25c8251b4f25
#
_entry.id   40a10a4c9bd0a9c6a49b25c8251b4f25
#
_cell.length_a   1.000
_cell.length_b   1.000
_cell.length_c   1.000
_cell.angle_alpha   90.00
_cell.angle_beta   90.00
_cell.angle_gamma   90.00
#
_symmetry.space_group_name_H-M   'P 1'
#
loop_
_entity.id
_entity.type
_entity.pdbx_description
1 polymer ?
#
loop_
_entity_poly.entity_id
_entity_poly.type
_entity_poly.pdbx_seq_one_letter_code
_entity_poly.pdbx_strand_id
1 'polypeptide(L)'
;MDLDLDLDGPALTAALTDIASVSGAEGPLADALERALARLPHLSVTRRGNTLVARTALGRQERVVLAGHIDTVPHAGNFPSFWNGERTRLTGVGTSDMKAGVAVQLRLAAGLAEPSRDVTYVFYECEEVAVERNGLFLLSRDEPSLLDGDFAVLLEPSGGVIEGGCQGTLRASVTVAGLRAHTARSWRGKNAIHGAGAILEILNAWTPRHPVVDGLEYHEGLNAVAISGGVAGNVVPDSCVVTVNYRFAPDKSAPEAEGYIRDLFSAWEVAILDVAPGARPGLTEPLAAAFAAAMGGTPRAKLGWTDVARFAELGIPAVNYGPGISEIAHTPAEYVEAAAITEAEHRLRAWLSA
;
A
#
# COMPACT_ATOMS: atom_id res chain seq x y z
N MET A 1 18.63 -9.36 17.80
CA MET A 1 17.77 -8.98 18.94
C MET A 1 16.59 -9.94 18.94
N ASP A 2 16.12 -10.40 20.09
CA ASP A 2 14.93 -11.25 20.18
C ASP A 2 13.74 -10.40 20.52
N LEU A 3 12.64 -10.60 19.81
CA LEU A 3 11.36 -9.94 20.10
C LEU A 3 10.69 -10.66 21.29
N ASP A 4 10.24 -9.87 22.24
CA ASP A 4 9.44 -10.33 23.38
C ASP A 4 7.95 -10.17 23.02
N LEU A 5 7.27 -11.29 22.76
CA LEU A 5 5.86 -11.32 22.38
C LEU A 5 4.90 -11.15 23.59
N ASP A 6 5.43 -11.11 24.81
CA ASP A 6 4.65 -10.83 26.02
C ASP A 6 4.43 -9.33 26.25
N LEU A 7 5.20 -8.48 25.56
CA LEU A 7 4.98 -7.03 25.55
C LEU A 7 3.56 -6.70 25.06
N ASP A 8 2.99 -5.61 25.55
CA ASP A 8 1.76 -5.06 24.98
C ASP A 8 1.99 -4.52 23.57
N GLY A 9 0.91 -4.30 22.81
CA GLY A 9 0.98 -3.84 21.42
C GLY A 9 1.82 -2.56 21.25
N PRO A 10 1.61 -1.50 22.06
CA PRO A 10 2.42 -0.28 22.01
C PRO A 10 3.93 -0.50 22.26
N ALA A 11 4.30 -1.29 23.27
CA ALA A 11 5.70 -1.58 23.56
C ALA A 11 6.34 -2.46 22.48
N LEU A 12 5.58 -3.42 21.94
CA LEU A 12 6.03 -4.26 20.83
C LEU A 12 6.21 -3.42 19.55
N THR A 13 5.33 -2.43 19.30
CA THR A 13 5.50 -1.48 18.20
C THR A 13 6.82 -0.73 18.30
N ALA A 14 7.17 -0.22 19.49
CA ALA A 14 8.45 0.44 19.71
C ALA A 14 9.64 -0.49 19.43
N ALA A 15 9.58 -1.72 19.95
CA ALA A 15 10.64 -2.73 19.73
C ALA A 15 10.82 -3.06 18.23
N LEU A 16 9.73 -3.16 17.46
CA LEU A 16 9.78 -3.38 16.02
C LEU A 16 10.33 -2.17 15.27
N THR A 17 9.91 -0.96 15.68
CA THR A 17 10.36 0.29 15.05
C THR A 17 11.84 0.50 15.24
N ASP A 18 12.39 0.12 16.41
CA ASP A 18 13.81 0.27 16.75
C ASP A 18 14.72 -0.79 16.07
N ILE A 19 14.15 -1.72 15.30
CA ILE A 19 14.90 -2.54 14.35
C ILE A 19 14.79 -1.88 12.98
N ALA A 20 15.89 -1.30 12.50
CA ALA A 20 15.92 -0.66 11.18
C ALA A 20 15.59 -1.67 10.06
N SER A 21 14.67 -1.30 9.17
CA SER A 21 14.21 -2.14 8.07
C SER A 21 13.79 -1.32 6.85
N VAL A 22 14.66 -0.40 6.43
CA VAL A 22 14.45 0.31 5.16
C VAL A 22 14.33 -0.71 4.02
N SER A 23 13.43 -0.46 3.06
CA SER A 23 13.14 -1.39 1.94
C SER A 23 14.42 -1.96 1.30
N GLY A 24 14.53 -3.27 1.32
CA GLY A 24 15.71 -4.04 0.89
C GLY A 24 16.76 -4.27 1.97
N ALA A 25 16.51 -3.85 3.21
CA ALA A 25 17.39 -4.09 4.38
C ALA A 25 16.63 -4.71 5.56
N GLU A 26 15.51 -5.40 5.31
CA GLU A 26 14.60 -5.97 6.31
C GLU A 26 15.17 -7.21 7.03
N GLY A 27 16.28 -7.77 6.55
CA GLY A 27 16.85 -9.02 7.06
C GLY A 27 16.90 -9.13 8.59
N PRO A 28 17.45 -8.14 9.33
CA PRO A 28 17.50 -8.17 10.79
C PRO A 28 16.12 -8.28 11.46
N LEU A 29 15.10 -7.58 10.91
CA LEU A 29 13.72 -7.63 11.41
C LEU A 29 13.07 -8.97 11.06
N ALA A 30 13.23 -9.46 9.82
CA ALA A 30 12.71 -10.75 9.38
C ALA A 30 13.29 -11.89 10.24
N ASP A 31 14.59 -11.85 10.54
CA ASP A 31 15.25 -12.84 11.43
C ASP A 31 14.67 -12.80 12.86
N ALA A 32 14.36 -11.62 13.37
CA ALA A 32 13.76 -11.47 14.69
C ALA A 32 12.33 -12.01 14.73
N LEU A 33 11.54 -11.71 13.68
CA LEU A 33 10.18 -12.22 13.49
C LEU A 33 10.16 -13.74 13.37
N GLU A 34 11.04 -14.33 12.53
CA GLU A 34 11.13 -15.79 12.37
C GLU A 34 11.41 -16.48 13.69
N ARG A 35 12.41 -16.01 14.46
CA ARG A 35 12.70 -16.59 15.78
C ARG A 35 11.54 -16.45 16.76
N ALA A 36 10.82 -15.35 16.72
CA ALA A 36 9.66 -15.12 17.58
C ALA A 36 8.50 -16.07 17.23
N LEU A 37 8.15 -16.17 15.95
CA LEU A 37 7.07 -17.02 15.44
C LEU A 37 7.37 -18.50 15.58
N ALA A 38 8.64 -18.93 15.39
CA ALA A 38 9.07 -20.32 15.56
C ALA A 38 8.90 -20.87 16.99
N ARG A 39 8.77 -20.00 18.00
CA ARG A 39 8.47 -20.39 19.39
C ARG A 39 7.00 -20.70 19.63
N LEU A 40 6.10 -20.41 18.68
CA LEU A 40 4.67 -20.59 18.79
C LEU A 40 4.28 -21.97 18.17
N PRO A 41 4.05 -23.01 18.99
CA PRO A 41 3.89 -24.39 18.49
C PRO A 41 2.62 -24.64 17.67
N HIS A 42 1.67 -23.73 17.72
CA HIS A 42 0.42 -23.76 16.95
C HIS A 42 0.54 -23.17 15.56
N LEU A 43 1.72 -22.64 15.19
CA LEU A 43 1.96 -22.04 13.88
C LEU A 43 2.95 -22.87 13.06
N SER A 44 2.65 -23.02 11.78
CA SER A 44 3.62 -23.44 10.76
C SER A 44 4.21 -22.22 10.09
N VAL A 45 5.52 -22.04 10.17
CA VAL A 45 6.23 -20.86 9.65
C VAL A 45 6.99 -21.23 8.38
N THR A 46 6.79 -20.44 7.34
CA THR A 46 7.52 -20.52 6.04
C THR A 46 8.16 -19.18 5.76
N ARG A 47 9.41 -19.16 5.30
CA ARG A 47 10.14 -17.95 4.92
C ARG A 47 10.50 -17.96 3.43
N ARG A 48 10.36 -16.83 2.74
CA ARG A 48 10.79 -16.56 1.38
C ARG A 48 11.48 -15.19 1.33
N GLY A 49 12.80 -15.16 1.14
CA GLY A 49 13.55 -13.91 1.31
C GLY A 49 13.40 -13.36 2.73
N ASN A 50 12.91 -12.14 2.86
CA ASN A 50 12.55 -11.54 4.14
C ASN A 50 11.03 -11.58 4.41
N THR A 51 10.25 -12.24 3.57
CA THR A 51 8.82 -12.45 3.77
C THR A 51 8.57 -13.72 4.57
N LEU A 52 7.72 -13.63 5.60
CA LEU A 52 7.32 -14.75 6.44
C LEU A 52 5.82 -15.00 6.35
N VAL A 53 5.44 -16.25 6.30
CA VAL A 53 4.05 -16.70 6.37
C VAL A 53 3.92 -17.68 7.54
N ALA A 54 3.09 -17.33 8.53
CA ALA A 54 2.81 -18.17 9.68
C ALA A 54 1.33 -18.56 9.69
N ARG A 55 1.02 -19.86 9.77
CA ARG A 55 -0.33 -20.39 9.58
C ARG A 55 -0.77 -21.28 10.72
N THR A 56 -2.01 -21.11 11.17
CA THR A 56 -2.69 -22.14 11.95
C THR A 56 -3.20 -23.26 11.03
N ALA A 57 -3.40 -24.46 11.59
CA ALA A 57 -3.89 -25.64 10.87
C ALA A 57 -4.92 -26.39 11.73
N LEU A 58 -5.97 -25.68 12.18
CA LEU A 58 -7.01 -26.21 13.08
C LEU A 58 -8.14 -26.89 12.30
N GLY A 59 -8.17 -26.75 10.98
CA GLY A 59 -9.24 -27.30 10.13
C GLY A 59 -10.56 -26.56 10.29
N ARG A 60 -10.51 -25.26 10.53
CA ARG A 60 -11.69 -24.41 10.61
C ARG A 60 -12.34 -24.27 9.23
N GLN A 61 -13.61 -23.95 9.21
CA GLN A 61 -14.39 -23.80 7.97
C GLN A 61 -13.94 -22.58 7.14
N GLU A 62 -13.51 -21.52 7.81
CA GLU A 62 -13.05 -20.27 7.22
C GLU A 62 -11.58 -20.04 7.56
N ARG A 63 -10.87 -19.36 6.64
CA ARG A 63 -9.50 -18.89 6.84
C ARG A 63 -9.38 -17.39 6.55
N VAL A 64 -8.78 -16.66 7.46
CA VAL A 64 -8.52 -15.24 7.32
C VAL A 64 -7.03 -15.00 7.12
N VAL A 65 -6.66 -14.15 6.18
CA VAL A 65 -5.30 -13.68 6.01
C VAL A 65 -5.16 -12.31 6.68
N LEU A 66 -4.20 -12.17 7.59
CA LEU A 66 -3.74 -10.89 8.12
C LEU A 66 -2.40 -10.58 7.51
N ALA A 67 -2.26 -9.47 6.80
CA ALA A 67 -1.03 -9.11 6.11
C ALA A 67 -0.51 -7.72 6.52
N GLY A 68 0.81 -7.59 6.57
CA GLY A 68 1.48 -6.32 6.85
C GLY A 68 2.92 -6.33 6.37
N HIS A 69 3.36 -5.21 5.78
CA HIS A 69 4.74 -5.05 5.38
C HIS A 69 5.64 -4.70 6.57
N ILE A 70 6.91 -5.12 6.46
CA ILE A 70 7.90 -4.96 7.53
C ILE A 70 8.96 -3.92 7.19
N ASP A 71 8.99 -3.46 5.94
CA ASP A 71 9.88 -2.41 5.51
C ASP A 71 9.35 -1.01 5.84
N THR A 72 10.21 -0.03 5.66
CA THR A 72 9.90 1.39 5.80
C THR A 72 10.63 2.18 4.73
N VAL A 73 10.15 3.39 4.46
CA VAL A 73 10.95 4.42 3.76
C VAL A 73 12.20 4.77 4.57
N PRO A 74 13.22 5.42 3.96
CA PRO A 74 14.36 5.96 4.72
C PRO A 74 13.92 6.93 5.81
N HIS A 75 14.49 6.82 7.01
CA HIS A 75 14.16 7.72 8.12
C HIS A 75 14.58 9.17 7.84
N ALA A 76 13.82 10.11 8.36
CA ALA A 76 14.03 11.55 8.22
C ALA A 76 14.29 12.23 9.57
N GLY A 77 15.21 11.66 10.37
CA GLY A 77 15.53 12.13 11.73
C GLY A 77 14.60 11.60 12.82
N ASN A 78 13.70 10.68 12.48
CA ASN A 78 12.72 10.05 13.37
C ASN A 78 13.04 8.57 13.66
N PHE A 79 14.32 8.24 13.81
CA PHE A 79 14.83 6.93 14.23
C PHE A 79 16.00 7.14 15.23
N PRO A 80 16.06 6.36 16.33
CA PRO A 80 15.08 5.38 16.82
C PRO A 80 13.75 6.02 17.24
N SER A 81 12.75 5.19 17.54
CA SER A 81 11.45 5.66 18.01
C SER A 81 11.53 6.31 19.40
N PHE A 82 10.59 7.19 19.72
CA PHE A 82 10.51 7.81 21.03
C PHE A 82 9.07 8.11 21.45
N TRP A 83 8.83 7.98 22.75
CA TRP A 83 7.54 8.27 23.36
C TRP A 83 7.43 9.76 23.74
N ASN A 84 6.21 10.32 23.64
CA ASN A 84 5.92 11.57 24.33
C ASN A 84 5.96 11.38 25.86
N GLY A 85 5.98 12.48 26.65
CA GLY A 85 6.11 12.43 28.09
C GLY A 85 5.05 11.60 28.81
N GLU A 86 3.85 11.50 28.25
CA GLU A 86 2.70 10.74 28.79
C GLU A 86 2.64 9.29 28.30
N ARG A 87 3.54 8.90 27.40
CA ARG A 87 3.56 7.58 26.72
C ARG A 87 2.25 7.22 25.99
N THR A 88 1.53 8.22 25.52
CA THR A 88 0.30 8.05 24.74
C THR A 88 0.58 7.99 23.23
N ARG A 89 1.73 8.53 22.80
CA ARG A 89 2.12 8.64 21.41
C ARG A 89 3.56 8.16 21.20
N LEU A 90 3.72 7.24 20.26
CA LEU A 90 5.02 6.75 19.80
C LEU A 90 5.34 7.39 18.45
N THR A 91 6.43 8.15 18.38
CA THR A 91 6.93 8.79 17.15
C THR A 91 8.10 7.99 16.59
N GLY A 92 8.12 7.77 15.27
CA GLY A 92 9.20 7.05 14.60
C GLY A 92 8.80 6.62 13.20
N VAL A 93 9.78 6.41 12.31
CA VAL A 93 9.53 5.90 10.96
C VAL A 93 8.93 4.48 11.02
N GLY A 94 7.84 4.27 10.29
CA GLY A 94 7.12 2.99 10.28
C GLY A 94 6.19 2.78 11.49
N THR A 95 6.05 3.75 12.43
CA THR A 95 5.13 3.60 13.55
C THR A 95 3.67 3.58 13.10
N SER A 96 3.31 4.38 12.12
CA SER A 96 2.01 4.34 11.45
C SER A 96 2.01 3.38 10.27
N ASP A 97 3.05 3.42 9.44
CA ASP A 97 3.15 2.70 8.18
C ASP A 97 4.34 1.72 8.18
N MET A 98 4.11 0.41 8.56
CA MET A 98 2.90 -0.04 9.24
C MET A 98 3.24 -0.98 10.42
N LYS A 99 4.36 -0.70 11.15
CA LYS A 99 4.83 -1.58 12.25
C LYS A 99 3.86 -1.67 13.43
N ALA A 100 2.96 -0.69 13.62
CA ALA A 100 1.87 -0.82 14.58
C ALA A 100 0.89 -1.93 14.16
N GLY A 101 0.57 -2.03 12.88
CA GLY A 101 -0.20 -3.12 12.31
C GLY A 101 0.52 -4.48 12.47
N VAL A 102 1.83 -4.52 12.20
CA VAL A 102 2.67 -5.70 12.40
C VAL A 102 2.69 -6.14 13.88
N ALA A 103 2.75 -5.18 14.82
CA ALA A 103 2.67 -5.49 16.25
C ALA A 103 1.34 -6.13 16.63
N VAL A 104 0.23 -5.61 16.10
CA VAL A 104 -1.11 -6.20 16.29
C VAL A 104 -1.14 -7.63 15.73
N GLN A 105 -0.61 -7.88 14.53
CA GLN A 105 -0.50 -9.23 13.97
C GLN A 105 0.25 -10.19 14.91
N LEU A 106 1.41 -9.78 15.41
CA LEU A 106 2.24 -10.60 16.31
C LEU A 106 1.54 -10.89 17.62
N ARG A 107 0.85 -9.90 18.19
CA ARG A 107 0.05 -10.06 19.42
C ARG A 107 -1.10 -11.05 19.23
N LEU A 108 -1.76 -11.02 18.08
CA LEU A 108 -2.78 -11.99 17.72
C LEU A 108 -2.18 -13.37 17.51
N ALA A 109 -1.08 -13.48 16.78
CA ALA A 109 -0.36 -14.73 16.54
C ALA A 109 0.09 -15.41 17.84
N ALA A 110 0.63 -14.63 18.81
CA ALA A 110 1.08 -15.15 20.09
C ALA A 110 -0.08 -15.53 21.02
N GLY A 111 -1.15 -14.74 21.04
CA GLY A 111 -2.23 -14.88 22.00
C GLY A 111 -3.44 -15.69 21.56
N LEU A 112 -3.52 -16.16 20.30
CA LEU A 112 -4.65 -16.92 19.75
C LEU A 112 -4.17 -18.27 19.21
N ALA A 113 -3.99 -19.23 20.11
CA ALA A 113 -3.61 -20.59 19.71
C ALA A 113 -4.78 -21.36 19.05
N GLU A 114 -6.01 -21.05 19.43
CA GLU A 114 -7.24 -21.70 18.95
C GLU A 114 -8.30 -20.67 18.50
N PRO A 115 -8.02 -19.86 17.45
CA PRO A 115 -9.02 -18.95 16.92
C PRO A 115 -10.23 -19.68 16.34
N SER A 116 -11.36 -19.00 16.23
CA SER A 116 -12.60 -19.54 15.64
C SER A 116 -12.48 -19.80 14.14
N ARG A 117 -11.54 -19.14 13.47
CA ARG A 117 -11.16 -19.29 12.05
C ARG A 117 -9.70 -19.65 11.96
N ASP A 118 -9.29 -20.41 10.93
CA ASP A 118 -7.87 -20.55 10.64
C ASP A 118 -7.29 -19.20 10.23
N VAL A 119 -6.05 -18.89 10.65
CA VAL A 119 -5.41 -17.62 10.37
C VAL A 119 -4.08 -17.83 9.65
N THR A 120 -3.85 -17.05 8.61
CA THR A 120 -2.58 -16.88 7.93
C THR A 120 -2.04 -15.49 8.24
N TYR A 121 -0.90 -15.40 8.90
CA TYR A 121 -0.19 -14.16 9.16
C TYR A 121 0.91 -13.99 8.12
N VAL A 122 0.89 -12.90 7.36
CA VAL A 122 1.88 -12.59 6.34
C VAL A 122 2.63 -11.32 6.73
N PHE A 123 3.95 -11.42 6.86
CA PHE A 123 4.88 -10.33 7.13
C PHE A 123 5.78 -10.21 5.91
N TYR A 124 5.63 -9.17 5.10
CA TYR A 124 6.27 -9.12 3.79
C TYR A 124 7.20 -7.92 3.62
N GLU A 125 8.22 -8.12 2.78
CA GLU A 125 9.26 -7.15 2.48
C GLU A 125 8.91 -6.26 1.29
N CYS A 126 9.59 -5.08 1.19
CA CYS A 126 9.65 -4.27 -0.01
C CYS A 126 8.30 -3.78 -0.55
N GLU A 127 7.36 -3.38 0.31
CA GLU A 127 6.11 -2.73 -0.12
C GLU A 127 6.37 -1.35 -0.73
N GLU A 128 7.26 -0.59 -0.10
CA GLU A 128 7.54 0.83 -0.34
C GLU A 128 8.42 1.10 -1.57
N VAL A 129 8.67 0.08 -2.38
CA VAL A 129 9.54 0.17 -3.56
C VAL A 129 8.91 -0.49 -4.79
N ALA A 130 9.70 -0.70 -5.85
CA ALA A 130 9.20 -1.29 -7.10
C ALA A 130 8.57 -2.67 -6.88
N VAL A 131 7.42 -2.91 -7.54
CA VAL A 131 6.56 -4.10 -7.38
C VAL A 131 7.31 -5.43 -7.57
N GLU A 132 8.33 -5.47 -8.42
CA GLU A 132 9.14 -6.66 -8.68
C GLU A 132 9.90 -7.16 -7.44
N ARG A 133 10.00 -6.31 -6.41
CA ARG A 133 10.64 -6.62 -5.13
C ARG A 133 9.65 -6.89 -4.01
N ASN A 134 8.38 -6.48 -4.17
CA ASN A 134 7.34 -6.61 -3.15
C ASN A 134 7.10 -8.10 -2.82
N GLY A 135 7.30 -8.46 -1.55
CA GLY A 135 7.23 -9.84 -1.09
C GLY A 135 5.83 -10.46 -1.23
N LEU A 136 4.76 -9.68 -1.08
CA LEU A 136 3.39 -10.17 -1.26
C LEU A 136 3.11 -10.42 -2.75
N PHE A 137 3.57 -9.54 -3.64
CA PHE A 137 3.50 -9.77 -5.08
C PHE A 137 4.24 -11.05 -5.50
N LEU A 138 5.46 -11.25 -4.99
CA LEU A 138 6.24 -12.45 -5.29
C LEU A 138 5.53 -13.72 -4.80
N LEU A 139 4.95 -13.71 -3.59
CA LEU A 139 4.15 -14.83 -3.08
C LEU A 139 2.90 -15.08 -3.94
N SER A 140 2.16 -14.04 -4.30
CA SER A 140 0.93 -14.17 -5.10
C SER A 140 1.18 -14.76 -6.48
N ARG A 141 2.37 -14.52 -7.04
CA ARG A 141 2.79 -15.03 -8.35
C ARG A 141 3.36 -16.46 -8.27
N ASP A 142 4.25 -16.70 -7.31
CA ASP A 142 5.10 -17.90 -7.30
C ASP A 142 4.55 -19.01 -6.40
N GLU A 143 3.90 -18.68 -5.28
CA GLU A 143 3.36 -19.61 -4.29
C GLU A 143 1.98 -19.13 -3.75
N PRO A 144 0.96 -18.90 -4.61
CA PRO A 144 -0.32 -18.34 -4.19
C PRO A 144 -1.03 -19.17 -3.11
N SER A 145 -0.76 -20.47 -3.02
CA SER A 145 -1.34 -21.33 -1.98
C SER A 145 -0.91 -20.96 -0.55
N LEU A 146 0.16 -20.19 -0.37
CA LEU A 146 0.53 -19.65 0.94
C LEU A 146 -0.40 -18.51 1.37
N LEU A 147 -1.09 -17.89 0.41
CA LEU A 147 -2.04 -16.79 0.62
C LEU A 147 -3.51 -17.25 0.60
N ASP A 148 -3.79 -18.56 0.40
CA ASP A 148 -5.15 -19.07 0.41
C ASP A 148 -5.91 -18.60 1.64
N GLY A 149 -7.12 -18.11 1.42
CA GLY A 149 -8.04 -17.63 2.45
C GLY A 149 -9.37 -17.18 1.86
N ASP A 150 -10.35 -17.01 2.73
CA ASP A 150 -11.71 -16.57 2.35
C ASP A 150 -11.87 -15.04 2.47
N PHE A 151 -10.96 -14.41 3.22
CA PHE A 151 -10.94 -12.96 3.43
C PHE A 151 -9.55 -12.51 3.90
N ALA A 152 -9.15 -11.31 3.48
CA ALA A 152 -7.87 -10.72 3.90
C ALA A 152 -8.06 -9.34 4.55
N VAL A 153 -7.24 -9.07 5.56
CA VAL A 153 -7.12 -7.75 6.20
C VAL A 153 -5.66 -7.32 6.15
N LEU A 154 -5.39 -6.23 5.46
CA LEU A 154 -4.10 -5.58 5.51
C LEU A 154 -4.12 -4.57 6.66
N LEU A 155 -3.15 -4.68 7.57
CA LEU A 155 -3.11 -3.83 8.76
C LEU A 155 -2.46 -2.47 8.49
N GLU A 156 -2.73 -1.93 7.30
CA GLU A 156 -2.34 -0.62 6.81
C GLU A 156 -2.88 0.52 7.69
N PRO A 157 -2.23 1.68 7.71
CA PRO A 157 -2.72 2.83 8.47
C PRO A 157 -4.09 3.31 7.95
N SER A 158 -5.12 3.13 8.75
CA SER A 158 -6.49 3.51 8.43
C SER A 158 -7.20 4.27 9.56
N GLY A 159 -6.49 4.54 10.66
CA GLY A 159 -7.08 5.18 11.86
C GLY A 159 -8.12 4.31 12.55
N GLY A 160 -8.04 2.98 12.42
CA GLY A 160 -9.01 2.05 13.00
C GLY A 160 -10.39 2.06 12.31
N VAL A 161 -10.46 2.59 11.08
CA VAL A 161 -11.65 2.57 10.23
C VAL A 161 -11.40 1.62 9.06
N ILE A 162 -12.41 0.86 8.65
CA ILE A 162 -12.29 0.01 7.46
C ILE A 162 -12.16 0.88 6.22
N GLU A 163 -11.10 0.66 5.45
CA GLU A 163 -10.97 1.20 4.10
C GLU A 163 -11.15 0.06 3.09
N GLY A 164 -12.25 0.13 2.32
CA GLY A 164 -12.60 -0.88 1.33
C GLY A 164 -11.91 -0.65 -0.01
N GLY A 165 -11.41 -1.73 -0.60
CA GLY A 165 -10.74 -1.71 -1.89
C GLY A 165 -9.54 -0.76 -1.95
N CYS A 166 -9.15 -0.37 -3.16
CA CYS A 166 -8.20 0.72 -3.41
C CYS A 166 -8.33 1.23 -4.85
N GLN A 167 -7.90 2.47 -5.11
CA GLN A 167 -7.79 2.97 -6.48
C GLN A 167 -6.60 2.32 -7.20
N GLY A 168 -6.77 2.13 -8.52
CA GLY A 168 -5.64 1.78 -9.39
C GLY A 168 -4.76 3.00 -9.64
N THR A 169 -3.55 2.74 -10.11
CA THR A 169 -2.58 3.77 -10.49
C THR A 169 -1.95 3.45 -11.84
N LEU A 170 -1.73 4.48 -12.64
CA LEU A 170 -1.06 4.39 -13.93
C LEU A 170 -0.12 5.58 -14.09
N ARG A 171 1.11 5.33 -14.55
CA ARG A 171 1.99 6.40 -15.04
C ARG A 171 2.24 6.24 -16.52
N ALA A 172 2.21 7.35 -17.24
CA ALA A 172 2.51 7.38 -18.66
C ALA A 172 3.38 8.59 -19.00
N SER A 173 4.22 8.43 -20.02
CA SER A 173 4.92 9.54 -20.66
C SER A 173 4.20 9.94 -21.93
N VAL A 174 3.98 11.24 -22.12
CA VAL A 174 3.40 11.84 -23.32
C VAL A 174 4.48 12.69 -23.98
N THR A 175 4.94 12.27 -25.17
CA THR A 175 6.07 12.88 -25.87
C THR A 175 5.61 13.83 -26.96
N VAL A 176 6.03 15.09 -26.86
CA VAL A 176 5.83 16.12 -27.88
C VAL A 176 7.07 16.18 -28.79
N ALA A 177 6.87 15.89 -30.05
CA ALA A 177 7.91 16.04 -31.09
C ALA A 177 7.96 17.47 -31.63
N GLY A 178 9.17 18.02 -31.75
CA GLY A 178 9.45 19.31 -32.34
C GLY A 178 10.43 19.20 -33.52
N LEU A 179 11.03 20.33 -33.83
CA LEU A 179 12.09 20.42 -34.85
C LEU A 179 13.19 21.35 -34.34
N ARG A 180 14.40 20.81 -34.24
CA ARG A 180 15.56 21.52 -33.74
C ARG A 180 15.98 22.65 -34.70
N ALA A 181 16.31 23.79 -34.12
CA ALA A 181 16.86 24.93 -34.84
C ALA A 181 17.68 25.83 -33.90
N HIS A 182 18.50 26.71 -34.45
CA HIS A 182 19.14 27.76 -33.68
C HIS A 182 18.10 28.81 -33.24
N THR A 183 18.10 29.21 -31.96
CA THR A 183 17.10 30.17 -31.41
C THR A 183 17.09 31.51 -32.15
N ALA A 184 18.25 31.98 -32.71
CA ALA A 184 18.32 33.16 -33.56
C ALA A 184 17.58 32.98 -34.92
N ARG A 185 17.14 31.78 -35.26
CA ARG A 185 16.38 31.44 -36.47
C ARG A 185 15.22 30.51 -36.09
N SER A 186 14.50 30.86 -35.04
CA SER A 186 13.42 30.04 -34.44
C SER A 186 12.33 29.65 -35.43
N TRP A 187 12.08 30.46 -36.47
CA TRP A 187 11.10 30.15 -37.54
C TRP A 187 11.46 28.91 -38.37
N ARG A 188 12.68 28.37 -38.24
CA ARG A 188 13.11 27.12 -38.89
C ARG A 188 12.88 25.88 -38.03
N GLY A 189 12.46 26.07 -36.79
CA GLY A 189 12.21 25.01 -35.83
C GLY A 189 10.73 24.93 -35.41
N LYS A 190 10.44 23.87 -34.66
CA LYS A 190 9.15 23.71 -33.93
C LYS A 190 9.48 23.39 -32.48
N ASN A 191 9.11 24.31 -31.57
CA ASN A 191 9.43 24.16 -30.17
C ASN A 191 8.55 23.14 -29.49
N ALA A 192 9.12 22.00 -29.07
CA ALA A 192 8.39 20.93 -28.38
C ALA A 192 7.89 21.35 -26.98
N ILE A 193 8.64 22.20 -26.26
CA ILE A 193 8.19 22.71 -24.95
C ILE A 193 6.92 23.58 -25.12
N HIS A 194 6.87 24.43 -26.14
CA HIS A 194 5.64 25.19 -26.42
C HIS A 194 4.47 24.27 -26.79
N GLY A 195 4.77 23.16 -27.50
CA GLY A 195 3.76 22.15 -27.84
C GLY A 195 3.21 21.40 -26.62
N ALA A 196 3.97 21.30 -25.54
CA ALA A 196 3.49 20.66 -24.29
C ALA A 196 2.37 21.47 -23.61
N GLY A 197 2.21 22.76 -23.95
CA GLY A 197 1.10 23.58 -23.45
C GLY A 197 -0.28 22.95 -23.73
N ALA A 198 -0.47 22.33 -24.89
CA ALA A 198 -1.74 21.67 -25.22
C ALA A 198 -2.03 20.44 -24.32
N ILE A 199 -1.00 19.71 -23.88
CA ILE A 199 -1.16 18.62 -22.89
C ILE A 199 -1.58 19.19 -21.54
N LEU A 200 -0.94 20.28 -21.10
CA LEU A 200 -1.27 20.94 -19.84
C LEU A 200 -2.68 21.55 -19.87
N GLU A 201 -3.14 22.07 -21.01
CA GLU A 201 -4.51 22.53 -21.20
C GLU A 201 -5.54 21.40 -21.05
N ILE A 202 -5.27 20.20 -21.64
CA ILE A 202 -6.10 19.02 -21.45
C ILE A 202 -6.18 18.65 -19.96
N LEU A 203 -5.04 18.61 -19.27
CA LEU A 203 -5.00 18.29 -17.85
C LEU A 203 -5.74 19.33 -16.99
N ASN A 204 -5.60 20.63 -17.30
CA ASN A 204 -6.32 21.69 -16.60
C ASN A 204 -7.84 21.66 -16.81
N ALA A 205 -8.28 21.19 -17.99
CA ALA A 205 -9.70 21.07 -18.34
C ALA A 205 -10.32 19.74 -17.89
N TRP A 206 -9.46 18.77 -17.48
CA TRP A 206 -9.93 17.45 -17.08
C TRP A 206 -10.76 17.52 -15.80
N THR A 207 -11.90 16.84 -15.80
CA THR A 207 -12.81 16.80 -14.64
C THR A 207 -12.73 15.42 -13.99
N PRO A 208 -12.41 15.33 -12.70
CA PRO A 208 -12.40 14.06 -11.96
C PRO A 208 -13.78 13.39 -11.96
N ARG A 209 -13.78 12.07 -12.13
CA ARG A 209 -14.96 11.25 -11.83
C ARG A 209 -14.97 10.91 -10.34
N HIS A 210 -16.20 10.79 -9.78
CA HIS A 210 -16.44 10.37 -8.41
C HIS A 210 -17.40 9.17 -8.40
N PRO A 211 -16.98 8.01 -8.93
CA PRO A 211 -17.87 6.86 -8.99
C PRO A 211 -18.10 6.24 -7.62
N VAL A 212 -19.33 5.76 -7.40
CA VAL A 212 -19.67 4.93 -6.25
C VAL A 212 -19.53 3.46 -6.67
N VAL A 213 -18.62 2.75 -6.02
CA VAL A 213 -18.37 1.34 -6.26
C VAL A 213 -18.66 0.55 -4.99
N ASP A 214 -19.60 -0.37 -5.05
CA ASP A 214 -20.05 -1.20 -3.91
C ASP A 214 -20.37 -0.35 -2.65
N GLY A 215 -20.99 0.83 -2.87
CA GLY A 215 -21.42 1.75 -1.82
C GLY A 215 -20.37 2.74 -1.33
N LEU A 216 -19.13 2.70 -1.83
CA LEU A 216 -18.05 3.62 -1.48
C LEU A 216 -17.73 4.57 -2.64
N GLU A 217 -17.60 5.87 -2.35
CA GLU A 217 -17.24 6.88 -3.33
C GLU A 217 -15.73 6.99 -3.48
N TYR A 218 -15.22 6.85 -4.72
CA TYR A 218 -13.82 7.01 -5.09
C TYR A 218 -13.63 8.32 -5.85
N HIS A 219 -12.44 8.92 -5.69
CA HIS A 219 -12.09 10.19 -6.33
C HIS A 219 -10.94 9.97 -7.30
N GLU A 220 -11.23 9.96 -8.61
CA GLU A 220 -10.18 9.85 -9.61
C GLU A 220 -9.31 11.10 -9.67
N GLY A 221 -8.06 10.95 -10.08
CA GLY A 221 -7.11 12.05 -10.22
C GLY A 221 -6.19 11.85 -11.42
N LEU A 222 -5.98 12.89 -12.22
CA LEU A 222 -5.04 12.88 -13.33
C LEU A 222 -4.16 14.13 -13.25
N ASN A 223 -2.85 13.94 -13.06
CA ASN A 223 -1.89 15.01 -12.83
C ASN A 223 -0.63 14.84 -13.66
N ALA A 224 -0.06 15.95 -14.16
CA ALA A 224 1.34 15.96 -14.57
C ALA A 224 2.23 15.90 -13.32
N VAL A 225 3.12 14.91 -13.26
CA VAL A 225 4.05 14.71 -12.13
C VAL A 225 5.49 15.03 -12.48
N ALA A 226 5.80 15.17 -13.79
CA ALA A 226 7.07 15.66 -14.28
C ALA A 226 6.92 16.24 -15.69
N ILE A 227 7.81 17.16 -16.04
CA ILE A 227 7.98 17.69 -17.39
C ILE A 227 9.46 17.91 -17.66
N SER A 228 9.96 17.47 -18.82
CA SER A 228 11.34 17.66 -19.20
C SER A 228 11.48 17.99 -20.68
N GLY A 229 12.41 18.88 -21.03
CA GLY A 229 12.68 19.25 -22.42
C GLY A 229 13.82 20.26 -22.54
N GLY A 230 14.40 20.38 -23.75
CA GLY A 230 15.51 21.26 -24.02
C GLY A 230 16.88 20.62 -23.78
N VAL A 231 17.87 21.04 -24.57
CA VAL A 231 19.25 20.49 -24.54
C VAL A 231 20.32 21.60 -24.37
N ALA A 232 20.02 22.81 -24.81
CA ALA A 232 20.92 23.97 -24.67
C ALA A 232 20.16 25.29 -24.84
N GLY A 233 20.64 26.39 -24.22
CA GLY A 233 19.94 27.67 -24.21
C GLY A 233 19.80 28.37 -25.57
N ASN A 234 20.58 27.98 -26.60
CA ASN A 234 20.53 28.51 -27.95
C ASN A 234 19.94 27.55 -28.98
N VAL A 235 19.26 26.47 -28.53
CA VAL A 235 18.64 25.44 -29.37
C VAL A 235 17.14 25.42 -29.12
N VAL A 236 16.32 25.51 -30.19
CA VAL A 236 14.87 25.24 -30.12
C VAL A 236 14.67 23.77 -29.78
N PRO A 237 13.98 23.43 -28.69
CA PRO A 237 13.78 22.04 -28.28
C PRO A 237 13.02 21.23 -29.30
N ASP A 238 13.53 20.05 -29.65
CA ASP A 238 12.93 19.08 -30.58
C ASP A 238 12.20 17.94 -29.87
N SER A 239 12.26 17.89 -28.54
CA SER A 239 11.52 16.95 -27.71
C SER A 239 11.11 17.57 -26.39
N CYS A 240 9.91 17.25 -25.90
CA CYS A 240 9.45 17.54 -24.56
C CYS A 240 8.59 16.35 -24.10
N VAL A 241 8.83 15.87 -22.88
CA VAL A 241 8.11 14.75 -22.28
C VAL A 241 7.36 15.24 -21.06
N VAL A 242 6.06 15.00 -21.02
CA VAL A 242 5.20 15.19 -19.84
C VAL A 242 4.88 13.82 -19.26
N THR A 243 5.25 13.59 -17.99
CA THR A 243 4.86 12.38 -17.27
C THR A 243 3.57 12.66 -16.52
N VAL A 244 2.56 11.85 -16.74
CA VAL A 244 1.26 11.92 -16.06
C VAL A 244 1.07 10.74 -15.12
N ASN A 245 0.39 10.98 -13.99
CA ASN A 245 -0.12 9.93 -13.09
C ASN A 245 -1.64 9.99 -13.11
N TYR A 246 -2.26 8.84 -13.35
CA TYR A 246 -3.70 8.65 -13.31
C TYR A 246 -4.06 7.72 -12.15
N ARG A 247 -4.87 8.21 -11.22
CA ARG A 247 -5.52 7.44 -10.16
C ARG A 247 -6.94 7.15 -10.61
N PHE A 248 -7.26 5.88 -10.83
CA PHE A 248 -8.56 5.46 -11.36
C PHE A 248 -9.32 4.60 -10.35
N ALA A 249 -10.65 4.75 -10.36
CA ALA A 249 -11.50 3.98 -9.47
C ALA A 249 -11.54 2.49 -9.85
N PRO A 250 -11.85 1.58 -8.90
CA PRO A 250 -11.82 0.14 -9.13
C PRO A 250 -13.02 -0.40 -9.94
N ASP A 251 -13.85 0.48 -10.53
CA ASP A 251 -14.82 0.14 -11.56
C ASP A 251 -14.17 -0.01 -12.95
N LYS A 252 -12.88 0.31 -13.05
CA LYS A 252 -12.09 0.29 -14.29
C LYS A 252 -10.92 -0.68 -14.15
N SER A 253 -10.73 -1.54 -15.13
CA SER A 253 -9.56 -2.42 -15.21
C SER A 253 -8.31 -1.66 -15.66
N ALA A 254 -7.12 -2.25 -15.46
CA ALA A 254 -5.87 -1.68 -15.95
C ALA A 254 -5.85 -1.46 -17.46
N PRO A 255 -6.30 -2.41 -18.34
CA PRO A 255 -6.40 -2.18 -19.77
C PRO A 255 -7.35 -1.03 -20.17
N GLU A 256 -8.47 -0.87 -19.46
CA GLU A 256 -9.39 0.25 -19.70
C GLU A 256 -8.77 1.59 -19.28
N ALA A 257 -8.00 1.63 -18.19
CA ALA A 257 -7.27 2.82 -17.78
C ALA A 257 -6.16 3.19 -18.77
N GLU A 258 -5.44 2.20 -19.31
CA GLU A 258 -4.45 2.42 -20.37
C GLU A 258 -5.10 2.95 -21.65
N GLY A 259 -6.21 2.33 -22.08
CA GLY A 259 -6.99 2.77 -23.24
C GLY A 259 -7.44 4.22 -23.09
N TYR A 260 -7.98 4.56 -21.93
CA TYR A 260 -8.41 5.92 -21.60
C TYR A 260 -7.27 6.96 -21.73
N ILE A 261 -6.09 6.68 -21.19
CA ILE A 261 -4.94 7.59 -21.27
C ILE A 261 -4.42 7.71 -22.72
N ARG A 262 -4.38 6.61 -23.48
CA ARG A 262 -3.99 6.62 -24.91
C ARG A 262 -4.98 7.43 -25.75
N ASP A 263 -6.26 7.29 -25.50
CA ASP A 263 -7.30 8.05 -26.21
C ASP A 263 -7.24 9.53 -25.88
N LEU A 264 -7.10 9.88 -24.60
CA LEU A 264 -7.02 11.26 -24.12
C LEU A 264 -5.85 12.03 -24.74
N PHE A 265 -4.70 11.35 -24.92
CA PHE A 265 -3.48 11.94 -25.49
C PHE A 265 -3.16 11.39 -26.89
N SER A 266 -4.18 10.98 -27.66
CA SER A 266 -4.01 10.32 -28.97
C SER A 266 -3.29 11.16 -30.03
N ALA A 267 -3.18 12.49 -29.83
CA ALA A 267 -2.41 13.38 -30.71
C ALA A 267 -0.89 13.26 -30.53
N TRP A 268 -0.42 12.52 -29.52
CA TRP A 268 0.99 12.38 -29.18
C TRP A 268 1.40 10.91 -29.01
N GLU A 269 2.71 10.69 -28.95
CA GLU A 269 3.25 9.39 -28.56
C GLU A 269 3.05 9.19 -27.07
N VAL A 270 2.35 8.10 -26.69
CA VAL A 270 2.07 7.72 -25.29
C VAL A 270 2.75 6.39 -24.98
N ALA A 271 3.66 6.39 -24.02
CA ALA A 271 4.22 5.16 -23.46
C ALA A 271 3.74 4.98 -22.00
N ILE A 272 3.12 3.83 -21.73
CA ILE A 272 2.79 3.43 -20.34
C ILE A 272 4.09 3.04 -19.65
N LEU A 273 4.35 3.63 -18.51
CA LEU A 273 5.55 3.38 -17.70
C LEU A 273 5.30 2.29 -16.66
N ASP A 274 4.15 2.37 -16.00
CA ASP A 274 3.65 1.35 -15.07
C ASP A 274 2.13 1.47 -14.89
N VAL A 275 1.52 0.37 -14.49
CA VAL A 275 0.09 0.29 -14.16
C VAL A 275 -0.13 -0.78 -13.09
N ALA A 276 -0.94 -0.45 -12.08
CA ALA A 276 -1.43 -1.39 -11.09
C ALA A 276 -2.97 -1.28 -11.01
N PRO A 277 -3.70 -2.41 -11.05
CA PRO A 277 -5.15 -2.39 -10.95
C PRO A 277 -5.61 -1.92 -9.58
N GLY A 278 -6.81 -1.34 -9.50
CA GLY A 278 -7.50 -1.14 -8.24
C GLY A 278 -8.17 -2.42 -7.75
N ALA A 279 -8.64 -2.40 -6.51
CA ALA A 279 -9.45 -3.47 -5.93
C ALA A 279 -10.83 -2.95 -5.56
N ARG A 280 -11.88 -3.70 -5.91
CA ARG A 280 -13.26 -3.41 -5.45
C ARG A 280 -13.34 -3.59 -3.93
N PRO A 281 -14.24 -2.87 -3.23
CA PRO A 281 -14.40 -2.96 -1.77
C PRO A 281 -14.65 -4.37 -1.24
N GLY A 282 -15.43 -5.19 -1.96
CA GLY A 282 -15.77 -6.55 -1.56
C GLY A 282 -16.59 -6.66 -0.26
N LEU A 283 -17.12 -5.56 0.27
CA LEU A 283 -17.80 -5.50 1.57
C LEU A 283 -19.17 -6.18 1.58
N THR A 284 -19.69 -6.60 0.44
CA THR A 284 -20.93 -7.38 0.31
C THR A 284 -20.71 -8.87 0.48
N GLU A 285 -19.46 -9.34 0.41
CA GLU A 285 -19.13 -10.74 0.67
C GLU A 285 -19.38 -11.09 2.14
N PRO A 286 -19.92 -12.28 2.44
CA PRO A 286 -20.41 -12.59 3.79
C PRO A 286 -19.41 -12.37 4.92
N LEU A 287 -18.15 -12.81 4.73
CA LEU A 287 -17.13 -12.69 5.76
C LEU A 287 -16.62 -11.25 5.91
N ALA A 288 -16.50 -10.50 4.79
CA ALA A 288 -16.17 -9.09 4.81
C ALA A 288 -17.28 -8.25 5.47
N ALA A 289 -18.54 -8.56 5.20
CA ALA A 289 -19.69 -7.91 5.84
C ALA A 289 -19.73 -8.19 7.35
N ALA A 290 -19.48 -9.44 7.76
CA ALA A 290 -19.39 -9.81 9.18
C ALA A 290 -18.21 -9.09 9.87
N PHE A 291 -17.07 -8.98 9.21
CA PHE A 291 -15.92 -8.19 9.69
C PHE A 291 -16.30 -6.72 9.86
N ALA A 292 -16.92 -6.11 8.84
CA ALA A 292 -17.35 -4.72 8.91
C ALA A 292 -18.32 -4.44 10.06
N ALA A 293 -19.27 -5.35 10.30
CA ALA A 293 -20.18 -5.25 11.42
C ALA A 293 -19.46 -5.36 12.78
N ALA A 294 -18.48 -6.25 12.89
CA ALA A 294 -17.71 -6.47 14.12
C ALA A 294 -16.77 -5.29 14.43
N MET A 295 -16.10 -4.74 13.43
CA MET A 295 -15.21 -3.57 13.61
C MET A 295 -16.02 -2.30 13.90
N GLY A 296 -17.25 -2.20 13.42
CA GLY A 296 -18.10 -1.02 13.59
C GLY A 296 -17.62 0.17 12.76
N GLY A 297 -18.33 1.31 12.93
CA GLY A 297 -18.05 2.50 12.14
C GLY A 297 -18.58 2.43 10.70
N THR A 298 -18.34 3.47 9.94
CA THR A 298 -18.73 3.54 8.52
C THR A 298 -17.50 3.31 7.65
N PRO A 299 -17.46 2.24 6.85
CA PRO A 299 -16.37 2.01 5.90
C PRO A 299 -16.21 3.20 4.93
N ARG A 300 -14.98 3.45 4.52
CA ARG A 300 -14.64 4.46 3.51
C ARG A 300 -13.81 3.86 2.38
N ALA A 301 -13.74 4.54 1.24
CA ALA A 301 -12.89 4.14 0.12
C ALA A 301 -11.41 4.38 0.44
N LYS A 302 -10.54 3.43 0.08
CA LYS A 302 -9.08 3.68 0.04
C LYS A 302 -8.74 4.41 -1.24
N LEU A 303 -8.30 5.67 -1.13
CA LEU A 303 -7.93 6.50 -2.29
C LEU A 303 -6.49 6.24 -2.76
N GLY A 304 -5.61 5.78 -1.87
CA GLY A 304 -4.29 5.26 -2.25
C GLY A 304 -4.37 3.84 -2.81
N TRP A 305 -3.35 3.42 -3.55
CA TRP A 305 -3.17 2.02 -3.91
C TRP A 305 -2.56 1.28 -2.72
N THR A 306 -2.99 0.04 -2.49
CA THR A 306 -2.40 -0.87 -1.50
C THR A 306 -2.47 -2.30 -2.02
N ASP A 307 -1.74 -3.20 -1.37
CA ASP A 307 -1.67 -4.62 -1.73
C ASP A 307 -2.98 -5.41 -1.53
N VAL A 308 -4.09 -4.78 -1.08
CA VAL A 308 -5.44 -5.39 -1.21
C VAL A 308 -5.74 -5.78 -2.66
N ALA A 309 -5.12 -5.08 -3.63
CA ALA A 309 -5.22 -5.40 -5.04
C ALA A 309 -4.67 -6.80 -5.37
N ARG A 310 -3.64 -7.28 -4.66
CA ARG A 310 -3.07 -8.62 -4.85
C ARG A 310 -4.05 -9.71 -4.44
N PHE A 311 -4.73 -9.51 -3.31
CA PHE A 311 -5.78 -10.44 -2.87
C PHE A 311 -6.98 -10.43 -3.82
N ALA A 312 -7.36 -9.25 -4.32
CA ALA A 312 -8.43 -9.16 -5.32
C ALA A 312 -8.08 -9.90 -6.62
N GLU A 313 -6.81 -9.86 -7.08
CA GLU A 313 -6.32 -10.64 -8.22
C GLU A 313 -6.39 -12.16 -7.97
N LEU A 314 -6.26 -12.60 -6.72
CA LEU A 314 -6.46 -14.00 -6.30
C LEU A 314 -7.93 -14.36 -6.06
N GLY A 315 -8.86 -13.41 -6.22
CA GLY A 315 -10.29 -13.61 -5.95
C GLY A 315 -10.65 -13.63 -4.47
N ILE A 316 -9.77 -13.12 -3.61
CA ILE A 316 -9.97 -13.06 -2.16
C ILE A 316 -10.42 -11.63 -1.80
N PRO A 317 -11.61 -11.43 -1.23
CA PRO A 317 -12.05 -10.12 -0.72
C PRO A 317 -11.06 -9.58 0.31
N ALA A 318 -10.69 -8.30 0.21
CA ALA A 318 -9.70 -7.72 1.10
C ALA A 318 -10.02 -6.27 1.47
N VAL A 319 -9.65 -5.90 2.70
CA VAL A 319 -9.79 -4.53 3.21
C VAL A 319 -8.52 -4.08 3.92
N ASN A 320 -8.37 -2.75 4.08
CA ASN A 320 -7.36 -2.18 4.96
C ASN A 320 -8.00 -1.85 6.32
N TYR A 321 -7.34 -2.25 7.40
CA TYR A 321 -7.78 -1.93 8.77
C TYR A 321 -6.60 -2.02 9.73
N GLY A 322 -6.11 -0.88 10.20
CA GLY A 322 -5.00 -0.83 11.16
C GLY A 322 -4.96 0.46 11.96
N PRO A 323 -4.13 0.53 13.00
CA PRO A 323 -4.12 1.62 13.98
C PRO A 323 -3.44 2.90 13.50
N GLY A 324 -2.55 2.83 12.49
CA GLY A 324 -1.79 3.97 11.99
C GLY A 324 -2.64 5.01 11.26
N ILE A 325 -2.04 6.15 10.96
CA ILE A 325 -2.67 7.31 10.30
C ILE A 325 -1.97 7.52 8.95
N SER A 326 -2.67 7.31 7.84
CA SER A 326 -2.09 7.41 6.48
C SER A 326 -1.56 8.81 6.16
N GLU A 327 -2.22 9.87 6.65
CA GLU A 327 -1.91 11.25 6.30
C GLU A 327 -0.56 11.74 6.82
N ILE A 328 0.01 11.04 7.80
CA ILE A 328 1.32 11.40 8.39
C ILE A 328 2.42 10.39 8.08
N ALA A 329 2.09 9.31 7.36
CA ALA A 329 3.08 8.35 6.87
C ALA A 329 4.15 9.06 6.03
N HIS A 330 5.37 8.51 6.03
CA HIS A 330 6.52 9.03 5.26
C HIS A 330 6.96 10.46 5.64
N THR A 331 6.53 10.97 6.79
CA THR A 331 6.93 12.29 7.27
C THR A 331 7.85 12.21 8.50
N PRO A 332 8.69 13.24 8.76
CA PRO A 332 9.49 13.28 10.00
C PRO A 332 8.64 13.25 11.27
N ALA A 333 7.36 13.62 11.19
CA ALA A 333 6.41 13.68 12.30
C ALA A 333 5.53 12.44 12.42
N GLU A 334 5.86 11.35 11.72
CA GLU A 334 5.11 10.10 11.78
C GLU A 334 5.02 9.57 13.22
N TYR A 335 3.80 9.22 13.64
CA TYR A 335 3.52 8.68 14.96
C TYR A 335 2.30 7.77 14.97
N VAL A 336 2.13 6.99 16.02
CA VAL A 336 0.92 6.23 16.31
C VAL A 336 0.47 6.46 17.75
N GLU A 337 -0.85 6.50 17.97
CA GLU A 337 -1.43 6.57 19.31
C GLU A 337 -1.45 5.18 19.94
N ALA A 338 -0.96 5.06 21.20
CA ALA A 338 -0.94 3.79 21.91
C ALA A 338 -2.34 3.17 22.06
N ALA A 339 -3.35 4.00 22.31
CA ALA A 339 -4.73 3.57 22.44
C ALA A 339 -5.27 2.96 21.14
N ALA A 340 -4.87 3.48 19.96
CA ALA A 340 -5.30 2.96 18.68
C ALA A 340 -4.76 1.55 18.43
N ILE A 341 -3.52 1.26 18.81
CA ILE A 341 -2.92 -0.08 18.72
C ILE A 341 -3.70 -1.06 19.59
N THR A 342 -3.95 -0.69 20.85
CA THR A 342 -4.67 -1.53 21.82
C THR A 342 -6.10 -1.81 21.35
N GLU A 343 -6.80 -0.82 20.82
CA GLU A 343 -8.15 -0.97 20.32
C GLU A 343 -8.21 -1.87 19.07
N ALA A 344 -7.28 -1.71 18.14
CA ALA A 344 -7.20 -2.56 16.95
C ALA A 344 -6.94 -4.03 17.33
N GLU A 345 -5.98 -4.29 18.25
CA GLU A 345 -5.73 -5.64 18.77
C GLU A 345 -6.99 -6.22 19.43
N HIS A 346 -7.65 -5.44 20.29
CA HIS A 346 -8.84 -5.90 21.02
C HIS A 346 -9.99 -6.29 20.07
N ARG A 347 -10.30 -5.46 19.10
CA ARG A 347 -11.39 -5.71 18.13
C ARG A 347 -11.10 -6.92 17.24
N LEU A 348 -9.89 -7.01 16.69
CA LEU A 348 -9.48 -8.14 15.87
C LEU A 348 -9.47 -9.44 16.67
N ARG A 349 -8.97 -9.41 17.90
CA ARG A 349 -8.97 -10.56 18.80
C ARG A 349 -10.40 -11.04 19.10
N ALA A 350 -11.31 -10.13 19.44
CA ALA A 350 -12.71 -10.45 19.67
C ALA A 350 -13.35 -11.11 18.45
N TRP A 351 -13.13 -10.56 17.26
CA TRP A 351 -13.68 -11.09 16.01
C TRP A 351 -13.12 -12.48 15.64
N LEU A 352 -11.82 -12.70 15.85
CA LEU A 352 -11.17 -14.00 15.59
C LEU A 352 -11.51 -15.07 16.65
N SER A 353 -12.12 -14.69 17.76
CA SER A 353 -12.51 -15.59 18.85
C SER A 353 -14.03 -15.89 18.86
N ALA A 354 -14.81 -15.19 18.04
CA ALA A 354 -16.28 -15.25 18.01
C ALA A 354 -16.83 -16.43 17.20
#